data_9e8b55ab9d5cd3382b02213e89903e25
#
_entry.id   9e8b55ab9d5cd3382b02213e89903e25
#
_cell.length_a   1.000
_cell.length_b   1.000
_cell.length_c   1.000
_cell.angle_alpha   90.00
_cell.angle_beta   90.00
_cell.angle_gamma   90.00
#
_symmetry.space_group_name_H-M   'P 1'
#
loop_
_entity.id
_entity.type
_entity.pdbx_description
1 polymer ?
#
loop_
_entity_poly.entity_id
_entity_poly.type
_entity_poly.pdbx_seq_one_letter_code
_entity_poly.pdbx_strand_id
1 'polypeptide(L)'
;MTKVKRNFKDSLFRLVFHGKEELLSLYNAVNGSSYTNADDLEINTLEDVVYMGMKNDVSFLFAHYLNLYEAQSTSNPNMPLRGTIYFGDLLKGWIESNHLDMYPEKQIMIPKPKFLVFYNGLKKEPERRILRLSDSFEGGQDEEAALECTAIVLNINYGYNQELMEKCQTLHDYSCFVENVRQGVRAGKTLEEAVDEAISKSLKEGVLKDLLKKNRAEVRNMVLTEYNEELHLKNVRECGYEEGYDNGYDSGLDQGRKQKEVDLIIKKVRKGQSLEQIADALETSSDQLKEIYKAVVKAAPEYDLEKIKGELKINNR
;
A
#
# COMPACT_ATOMS: atom_id res chain seq x y z
N MET A 1 -1.02 -12.24 28.22
CA MET A 1 -0.73 -11.70 26.89
C MET A 1 -0.52 -10.20 27.03
N THR A 2 0.71 -9.76 27.08
CA THR A 2 1.09 -8.36 27.24
C THR A 2 0.80 -7.65 25.90
N LYS A 3 -0.16 -6.72 25.89
CA LYS A 3 -0.37 -5.81 24.77
C LYS A 3 0.94 -5.03 24.56
N VAL A 4 1.69 -5.40 23.55
CA VAL A 4 2.77 -4.55 23.03
C VAL A 4 2.09 -3.23 22.61
N LYS A 5 2.33 -2.17 23.38
CA LYS A 5 2.02 -0.82 22.92
C LYS A 5 2.79 -0.63 21.63
N ARG A 6 2.10 -0.66 20.50
CA ARG A 6 2.65 -0.17 19.24
C ARG A 6 2.87 1.33 19.43
N ASN A 7 4.06 1.69 19.88
CA ASN A 7 4.53 3.05 19.71
C ASN A 7 4.62 3.27 18.21
N PHE A 8 3.67 4.05 17.69
CA PHE A 8 3.70 4.49 16.31
C PHE A 8 5.01 5.25 16.11
N LYS A 9 5.80 4.74 15.19
CA LYS A 9 7.13 5.23 14.88
C LYS A 9 6.97 6.59 14.22
N ASP A 10 7.57 7.58 14.82
CA ASP A 10 7.77 8.83 14.14
C ASP A 10 8.68 8.54 12.96
N SER A 11 8.22 8.81 11.74
CA SER A 11 9.02 8.59 10.54
C SER A 11 10.16 9.60 10.47
N LEU A 12 11.28 9.24 9.86
CA LEU A 12 12.38 10.19 9.62
C LEU A 12 11.89 11.43 8.84
N PHE A 13 10.96 11.23 7.89
CA PHE A 13 10.33 12.32 7.14
C PHE A 13 9.64 13.31 8.09
N ARG A 14 8.84 12.80 9.03
CA ARG A 14 8.14 13.64 10.03
C ARG A 14 9.12 14.40 10.91
N LEU A 15 10.22 13.76 11.32
CA LEU A 15 11.27 14.44 12.11
C LEU A 15 11.96 15.54 11.31
N VAL A 16 12.22 15.33 10.02
CA VAL A 16 12.86 16.31 9.13
C VAL A 16 11.94 17.51 8.86
N PHE A 17 10.64 17.27 8.72
CA PHE A 17 9.64 18.29 8.37
C PHE A 17 8.72 18.67 9.54
N HIS A 18 9.19 18.58 10.79
CA HIS A 18 8.40 18.98 11.95
C HIS A 18 8.37 20.50 12.18
N GLY A 19 9.37 21.24 11.67
CA GLY A 19 9.50 22.67 11.81
C GLY A 19 8.72 23.45 10.74
N LYS A 20 8.24 24.63 11.10
CA LYS A 20 7.48 25.50 10.19
C LYS A 20 8.33 25.98 8.99
N GLU A 21 9.62 26.23 9.20
CA GLU A 21 10.53 26.69 8.14
C GLU A 21 10.76 25.59 7.10
N GLU A 22 11.02 24.34 7.52
CA GLU A 22 11.19 23.20 6.65
C GLU A 22 9.89 22.89 5.89
N LEU A 23 8.74 22.99 6.57
CA LEU A 23 7.44 22.82 5.93
C LEU A 23 7.14 23.92 4.90
N LEU A 24 7.47 25.19 5.22
CA LEU A 24 7.31 26.29 4.28
C LEU A 24 8.19 26.11 3.04
N SER A 25 9.44 25.69 3.22
CA SER A 25 10.35 25.38 2.13
C SER A 25 9.78 24.29 1.22
N LEU A 26 9.27 23.19 1.81
CA LEU A 26 8.64 22.10 1.08
C LEU A 26 7.37 22.56 0.34
N TYR A 27 6.51 23.35 1.04
CA TYR A 27 5.31 23.92 0.45
C TYR A 27 5.63 24.79 -0.77
N ASN A 28 6.60 25.68 -0.64
CA ASN A 28 7.04 26.55 -1.72
C ASN A 28 7.55 25.75 -2.92
N ALA A 29 8.39 24.75 -2.68
CA ALA A 29 8.95 23.92 -3.72
C ALA A 29 7.87 23.15 -4.51
N VAL A 30 6.91 22.57 -3.81
CA VAL A 30 5.81 21.79 -4.41
C VAL A 30 4.84 22.70 -5.18
N ASN A 31 4.57 23.90 -4.71
CA ASN A 31 3.56 24.79 -5.29
C ASN A 31 4.17 25.86 -6.22
N GLY A 32 5.49 25.91 -6.36
CA GLY A 32 6.16 26.96 -7.14
C GLY A 32 5.94 28.35 -6.54
N SER A 33 5.81 28.46 -5.23
CA SER A 33 5.60 29.71 -4.51
C SER A 33 6.87 30.15 -3.78
N SER A 34 6.86 31.38 -3.21
CA SER A 34 8.02 31.99 -2.55
C SER A 34 7.62 32.72 -1.27
N TYR A 35 6.75 32.11 -0.46
CA TYR A 35 6.39 32.65 0.84
C TYR A 35 7.60 32.65 1.79
N THR A 36 7.71 33.69 2.63
CA THR A 36 8.87 33.88 3.51
C THR A 36 8.52 33.82 4.99
N ASN A 37 7.24 33.97 5.35
CA ASN A 37 6.80 33.95 6.75
C ASN A 37 6.31 32.55 7.13
N ALA A 38 7.10 31.81 7.88
CA ALA A 38 6.75 30.48 8.36
C ALA A 38 5.73 30.51 9.52
N ASP A 39 5.60 31.62 10.23
CA ASP A 39 4.66 31.76 11.35
C ASP A 39 3.19 31.66 10.89
N ASP A 40 2.91 31.98 9.62
CA ASP A 40 1.58 31.87 9.03
C ASP A 40 1.13 30.40 8.83
N LEU A 41 2.01 29.42 9.03
CA LEU A 41 1.65 27.99 9.04
C LEU A 41 1.01 27.61 10.37
N GLU A 42 -0.16 26.98 10.28
CA GLU A 42 -0.82 26.33 11.42
C GLU A 42 -0.73 24.82 11.27
N ILE A 43 0.11 24.19 12.12
CA ILE A 43 0.28 22.73 12.12
C ILE A 43 -0.87 22.11 12.89
N ASN A 44 -1.59 21.19 12.25
CA ASN A 44 -2.77 20.50 12.81
C ASN A 44 -2.71 18.98 12.58
N THR A 45 -1.50 18.42 12.67
CA THR A 45 -1.27 16.98 12.51
C THR A 45 -2.09 16.17 13.52
N LEU A 46 -2.77 15.13 13.04
CA LEU A 46 -3.56 14.23 13.87
C LEU A 46 -2.64 13.33 14.70
N GLU A 47 -2.61 13.54 16.01
CA GLU A 47 -1.78 12.71 16.91
C GLU A 47 -2.45 11.40 17.30
N ASP A 48 -3.78 11.38 17.44
CA ASP A 48 -4.57 10.21 17.81
C ASP A 48 -5.92 10.18 17.08
N VAL A 49 -6.00 9.47 15.97
CA VAL A 49 -7.30 9.07 15.39
C VAL A 49 -7.69 7.73 15.99
N VAL A 50 -8.81 7.71 16.72
CA VAL A 50 -9.29 6.55 17.49
C VAL A 50 -9.63 5.34 16.63
N TYR A 51 -9.76 5.50 15.31
CA TYR A 51 -10.11 4.41 14.41
C TYR A 51 -8.86 3.76 13.79
N MET A 52 -8.53 2.55 14.26
CA MET A 52 -7.41 1.70 13.80
C MET A 52 -5.99 2.25 14.04
N GLY A 53 -5.81 3.30 14.86
CA GLY A 53 -4.48 3.86 15.14
C GLY A 53 -3.81 4.44 13.89
N MET A 54 -4.58 4.92 12.93
CA MET A 54 -4.05 5.62 11.76
C MET A 54 -3.66 7.04 12.15
N LYS A 55 -2.40 7.38 11.91
CA LYS A 55 -1.86 8.73 12.06
C LYS A 55 -1.45 9.22 10.68
N ASN A 56 -1.64 10.51 10.41
CA ASN A 56 -1.03 11.14 9.26
C ASN A 56 0.38 11.64 9.62
N ASP A 57 1.28 11.74 8.64
CA ASP A 57 2.65 12.19 8.91
C ASP A 57 2.67 13.68 9.24
N VAL A 58 2.19 14.54 8.35
CA VAL A 58 2.13 15.99 8.56
C VAL A 58 0.88 16.57 7.94
N SER A 59 0.12 17.38 8.70
CA SER A 59 -0.93 18.23 8.14
C SER A 59 -0.84 19.65 8.70
N PHE A 60 -1.21 20.63 7.87
CA PHE A 60 -1.13 22.04 8.23
C PHE A 60 -2.05 22.90 7.36
N LEU A 61 -2.49 24.01 7.95
CA LEU A 61 -3.21 25.07 7.27
C LEU A 61 -2.23 26.13 6.80
N PHE A 62 -2.32 26.52 5.54
CA PHE A 62 -1.54 27.61 4.98
C PHE A 62 -2.18 28.18 3.71
N ALA A 63 -2.24 29.51 3.59
CA ALA A 63 -2.74 30.22 2.41
C ALA A 63 -4.10 29.68 1.91
N HIS A 64 -5.05 29.44 2.81
CA HIS A 64 -6.40 28.87 2.55
C HIS A 64 -6.42 27.41 2.08
N TYR A 65 -5.30 26.69 2.23
CA TYR A 65 -5.21 25.26 1.94
C TYR A 65 -5.07 24.45 3.22
N LEU A 66 -5.78 23.33 3.27
CA LEU A 66 -5.56 22.26 4.22
C LEU A 66 -4.66 21.21 3.55
N ASN A 67 -3.38 21.23 3.91
CA ASN A 67 -2.38 20.38 3.32
C ASN A 67 -2.23 19.09 4.14
N LEU A 68 -2.27 17.95 3.46
CA LEU A 68 -2.00 16.63 4.00
C LEU A 68 -0.78 16.05 3.26
N TYR A 69 0.31 15.83 3.97
CA TYR A 69 1.57 15.31 3.45
C TYR A 69 1.90 13.98 4.11
N GLU A 70 2.10 12.94 3.31
CA GLU A 70 2.39 11.59 3.76
C GLU A 70 3.68 11.07 3.12
N ALA A 71 4.56 10.44 3.88
CA ALA A 71 5.71 9.71 3.37
C ALA A 71 5.39 8.22 3.26
N GLN A 72 5.75 7.60 2.14
CA GLN A 72 5.45 6.19 1.87
C GLN A 72 6.65 5.45 1.30
N SER A 73 7.10 4.39 1.97
CA SER A 73 8.12 3.46 1.45
C SER A 73 7.52 2.37 0.56
N THR A 74 6.20 2.18 0.60
CA THR A 74 5.50 1.21 -0.24
C THR A 74 4.49 1.89 -1.16
N SER A 75 4.40 1.42 -2.41
CA SER A 75 3.37 1.89 -3.33
C SER A 75 2.00 1.41 -2.87
N ASN A 76 1.15 2.33 -2.41
CA ASN A 76 -0.17 2.02 -1.88
C ASN A 76 -1.27 2.70 -2.71
N PRO A 77 -2.09 1.92 -3.46
CA PRO A 77 -3.17 2.49 -4.27
C PRO A 77 -4.34 3.04 -3.43
N ASN A 78 -4.43 2.65 -2.15
CA ASN A 78 -5.52 3.07 -1.25
C ASN A 78 -5.27 4.42 -0.57
N MET A 79 -4.26 5.19 -1.00
CA MET A 79 -3.99 6.51 -0.43
C MET A 79 -5.20 7.46 -0.53
N PRO A 80 -5.98 7.52 -1.64
CA PRO A 80 -7.17 8.37 -1.68
C PRO A 80 -8.23 8.00 -0.64
N LEU A 81 -8.43 6.71 -0.37
CA LEU A 81 -9.35 6.26 0.67
C LEU A 81 -8.87 6.70 2.07
N ARG A 82 -7.56 6.54 2.37
CA ARG A 82 -6.97 7.05 3.61
C ARG A 82 -7.10 8.56 3.73
N GLY A 83 -6.82 9.29 2.63
CA GLY A 83 -6.95 10.74 2.57
C GLY A 83 -8.37 11.23 2.85
N THR A 84 -9.38 10.52 2.36
CA THR A 84 -10.79 10.81 2.64
C THR A 84 -11.08 10.77 4.14
N ILE A 85 -10.60 9.75 4.84
CA ILE A 85 -10.76 9.61 6.29
C ILE A 85 -10.03 10.74 7.02
N TYR A 86 -8.77 10.98 6.69
CA TYR A 86 -7.98 12.04 7.32
C TYR A 86 -8.59 13.43 7.11
N PHE A 87 -9.07 13.76 5.90
CA PHE A 87 -9.72 15.05 5.66
C PHE A 87 -11.04 15.19 6.42
N GLY A 88 -11.78 14.10 6.60
CA GLY A 88 -12.99 14.10 7.43
C GLY A 88 -12.67 14.53 8.86
N ASP A 89 -11.65 13.95 9.47
CA ASP A 89 -11.24 14.26 10.83
C ASP A 89 -10.62 15.68 10.94
N LEU A 90 -9.76 16.06 9.99
CA LEU A 90 -9.14 17.39 9.96
C LEU A 90 -10.19 18.51 9.80
N LEU A 91 -11.17 18.34 8.90
CA LEU A 91 -12.25 19.30 8.70
C LEU A 91 -13.17 19.37 9.90
N LYS A 92 -13.46 18.23 10.54
CA LYS A 92 -14.21 18.20 11.80
C LYS A 92 -13.51 19.03 12.87
N GLY A 93 -12.22 18.79 13.12
CA GLY A 93 -11.44 19.56 14.07
C GLY A 93 -11.37 21.05 13.72
N TRP A 94 -11.24 21.38 12.42
CA TRP A 94 -11.25 22.76 11.95
C TRP A 94 -12.59 23.47 12.23
N ILE A 95 -13.74 22.81 11.97
CA ILE A 95 -15.08 23.33 12.25
C ILE A 95 -15.24 23.59 13.75
N GLU A 96 -14.83 22.64 14.60
CA GLU A 96 -14.92 22.73 16.05
C GLU A 96 -14.05 23.88 16.57
N SER A 97 -12.78 24.00 16.11
CA SER A 97 -11.84 25.06 16.53
C SER A 97 -12.29 26.46 16.12
N ASN A 98 -13.02 26.59 15.01
CA ASN A 98 -13.56 27.84 14.54
C ASN A 98 -14.98 28.11 15.05
N HIS A 99 -15.53 27.26 15.91
CA HIS A 99 -16.87 27.39 16.49
C HIS A 99 -17.97 27.54 15.40
N LEU A 100 -17.85 26.80 14.30
CA LEU A 100 -18.77 26.87 13.18
C LEU A 100 -19.94 25.90 13.36
N ASP A 101 -21.14 26.36 13.01
CA ASP A 101 -22.34 25.54 12.97
C ASP A 101 -22.68 25.16 11.52
N MET A 102 -22.86 23.88 11.24
CA MET A 102 -23.16 23.36 9.90
C MET A 102 -24.64 23.37 9.52
N TYR A 103 -25.54 23.66 10.47
CA TYR A 103 -26.99 23.56 10.27
C TYR A 103 -27.68 24.84 9.75
N PRO A 104 -27.14 26.08 9.94
CA PRO A 104 -27.72 27.25 9.36
C PRO A 104 -27.70 27.28 7.84
N GLU A 105 -28.60 28.07 7.22
CA GLU A 105 -28.66 28.25 5.77
C GLU A 105 -27.40 28.89 5.15
N LYS A 106 -26.56 29.52 5.96
CA LYS A 106 -25.33 30.17 5.48
C LYS A 106 -24.26 29.14 5.16
N GLN A 107 -23.80 29.17 3.91
CA GLN A 107 -22.69 28.31 3.47
C GLN A 107 -21.40 28.59 4.25
N ILE A 108 -20.78 27.54 4.79
CA ILE A 108 -19.46 27.59 5.42
C ILE A 108 -18.38 27.48 4.35
N MET A 109 -17.44 28.40 4.34
CA MET A 109 -16.24 28.34 3.49
C MET A 109 -15.15 27.56 4.23
N ILE A 110 -14.72 26.45 3.68
CA ILE A 110 -13.68 25.59 4.26
C ILE A 110 -12.35 25.77 3.52
N PRO A 111 -11.20 25.49 4.17
CA PRO A 111 -9.91 25.49 3.49
C PRO A 111 -9.87 24.39 2.42
N LYS A 112 -9.24 24.70 1.29
CA LYS A 112 -9.16 23.78 0.14
C LYS A 112 -8.23 22.59 0.43
N PRO A 113 -8.69 21.33 0.43
CA PRO A 113 -7.84 20.18 0.70
C PRO A 113 -6.80 19.95 -0.41
N LYS A 114 -5.57 19.63 -0.01
CA LYS A 114 -4.48 19.17 -0.88
C LYS A 114 -3.81 17.95 -0.29
N PHE A 115 -3.69 16.88 -1.06
CA PHE A 115 -3.07 15.63 -0.63
C PHE A 115 -1.83 15.30 -1.46
N LEU A 116 -0.68 15.21 -0.80
CA LEU A 116 0.59 14.85 -1.38
C LEU A 116 1.18 13.63 -0.68
N VAL A 117 1.68 12.69 -1.47
CA VAL A 117 2.35 11.49 -1.00
C VAL A 117 3.78 11.51 -1.51
N PHE A 118 4.74 11.54 -0.62
CA PHE A 118 6.17 11.51 -0.93
C PHE A 118 6.65 10.05 -0.89
N TYR A 119 6.86 9.49 -2.08
CA TYR A 119 7.25 8.10 -2.23
C TYR A 119 8.77 7.96 -2.26
N ASN A 120 9.31 7.16 -1.34
CA ASN A 120 10.73 6.84 -1.25
C ASN A 120 11.02 5.32 -1.25
N GLY A 121 10.09 4.48 -1.72
CA GLY A 121 10.22 3.03 -1.70
C GLY A 121 11.20 2.46 -2.74
N LEU A 122 11.43 1.17 -2.69
CA LEU A 122 12.37 0.45 -3.57
C LEU A 122 11.76 0.10 -4.93
N LYS A 123 10.44 0.00 -5.02
CA LYS A 123 9.76 -0.29 -6.29
C LYS A 123 9.92 0.89 -7.24
N LYS A 124 10.25 0.61 -8.50
CA LYS A 124 10.34 1.66 -9.52
C LYS A 124 8.95 2.26 -9.77
N GLU A 125 8.81 3.55 -9.48
CA GLU A 125 7.59 4.33 -9.70
C GLU A 125 7.94 5.58 -10.54
N PRO A 126 6.99 6.13 -11.31
CA PRO A 126 7.22 7.35 -12.07
C PRO A 126 7.50 8.55 -11.14
N GLU A 127 8.06 9.63 -11.69
CA GLU A 127 8.33 10.86 -10.92
C GLU A 127 7.06 11.41 -10.26
N ARG A 128 5.94 11.37 -11.00
CA ARG A 128 4.64 11.84 -10.52
C ARG A 128 3.54 10.88 -10.94
N ARG A 129 2.64 10.57 -10.01
CA ARG A 129 1.46 9.76 -10.24
C ARG A 129 0.25 10.40 -9.57
N ILE A 130 -0.93 10.25 -10.16
CA ILE A 130 -2.20 10.68 -9.57
C ILE A 130 -3.00 9.43 -9.25
N LEU A 131 -3.47 9.35 -8.01
CA LEU A 131 -4.39 8.31 -7.53
C LEU A 131 -5.73 8.97 -7.26
N ARG A 132 -6.82 8.30 -7.63
CA ARG A 132 -8.19 8.77 -7.41
C ARG A 132 -8.98 7.76 -6.59
N LEU A 133 -9.87 8.26 -5.75
CA LEU A 133 -10.78 7.40 -4.99
C LEU A 133 -11.74 6.65 -5.94
N SER A 134 -12.17 7.31 -6.99
CA SER A 134 -13.05 6.73 -8.03
C SER A 134 -12.44 5.50 -8.74
N ASP A 135 -11.10 5.34 -8.74
CA ASP A 135 -10.45 4.13 -9.27
C ASP A 135 -10.75 2.87 -8.44
N SER A 136 -11.31 3.04 -7.24
CA SER A 136 -11.64 1.95 -6.29
C SER A 136 -13.15 1.67 -6.18
N PHE A 137 -13.99 2.34 -6.94
CA PHE A 137 -15.44 2.13 -6.87
C PHE A 137 -15.86 0.85 -7.58
N GLU A 138 -16.66 0.05 -6.90
CA GLU A 138 -17.35 -1.09 -7.52
C GLU A 138 -18.42 -0.56 -8.50
N GLY A 139 -18.53 -1.15 -9.68
CA GLY A 139 -19.48 -0.71 -10.72
C GLY A 139 -18.88 0.21 -11.78
N GLY A 140 -17.64 0.67 -11.63
CA GLY A 140 -16.93 1.50 -12.63
C GLY A 140 -17.09 3.00 -12.43
N GLN A 141 -16.69 3.78 -13.46
CA GLN A 141 -16.61 5.25 -13.41
C GLN A 141 -17.75 5.94 -14.18
N ASP A 142 -18.78 5.21 -14.58
CA ASP A 142 -19.79 5.68 -15.53
C ASP A 142 -20.84 6.63 -14.91
N GLU A 143 -20.88 6.73 -13.57
CA GLU A 143 -21.81 7.59 -12.83
C GLU A 143 -21.07 8.65 -12.02
N GLU A 144 -21.71 9.81 -11.84
CA GLU A 144 -21.20 10.90 -11.00
C GLU A 144 -21.18 10.47 -9.53
N ALA A 145 -19.99 10.32 -8.97
CA ALA A 145 -19.81 9.96 -7.57
C ALA A 145 -19.97 11.19 -6.66
N ALA A 146 -20.68 11.02 -5.53
CA ALA A 146 -20.83 12.08 -4.54
C ALA A 146 -19.53 12.47 -3.81
N LEU A 147 -18.50 11.63 -3.89
CA LEU A 147 -17.24 11.84 -3.20
C LEU A 147 -16.06 11.48 -4.11
N GLU A 148 -15.09 12.38 -4.20
CA GLU A 148 -13.80 12.15 -4.84
C GLU A 148 -12.67 12.66 -3.96
N CYS A 149 -11.60 11.88 -3.86
CA CYS A 149 -10.36 12.27 -3.23
C CYS A 149 -9.20 11.95 -4.16
N THR A 150 -8.36 12.93 -4.39
CA THR A 150 -7.20 12.81 -5.28
C THR A 150 -5.91 12.94 -4.48
N ALA A 151 -5.03 11.94 -4.56
CA ALA A 151 -3.69 11.97 -4.01
C ALA A 151 -2.65 12.13 -5.12
N ILE A 152 -1.74 13.09 -4.98
CA ILE A 152 -0.60 13.27 -5.89
C ILE A 152 0.61 12.60 -5.26
N VAL A 153 1.13 11.56 -5.91
CA VAL A 153 2.32 10.85 -5.47
C VAL A 153 3.53 11.45 -6.19
N LEU A 154 4.54 11.86 -5.42
CA LEU A 154 5.82 12.38 -5.89
C LEU A 154 6.94 11.42 -5.50
N ASN A 155 7.67 10.91 -6.47
CA ASN A 155 8.81 10.03 -6.22
C ASN A 155 10.01 10.86 -5.76
N ILE A 156 10.36 10.75 -4.48
CA ILE A 156 11.45 11.50 -3.87
C ILE A 156 12.73 10.68 -3.68
N ASN A 157 12.86 9.56 -4.39
CA ASN A 157 14.12 8.83 -4.43
C ASN A 157 15.22 9.67 -5.08
N TYR A 158 16.46 9.44 -4.69
CA TYR A 158 17.61 10.11 -5.26
C TYR A 158 17.64 9.98 -6.80
N GLY A 159 17.79 11.10 -7.50
CA GLY A 159 17.77 11.18 -8.96
C GLY A 159 16.40 11.41 -9.59
N TYR A 160 15.32 11.45 -8.81
CA TYR A 160 13.96 11.77 -9.27
C TYR A 160 13.57 13.20 -8.87
N ASN A 161 12.61 13.79 -9.61
CA ASN A 161 12.04 15.12 -9.35
C ASN A 161 13.11 16.18 -9.05
N GLN A 162 14.13 16.30 -9.89
CA GLN A 162 15.29 17.17 -9.68
C GLN A 162 14.90 18.62 -9.43
N GLU A 163 13.95 19.16 -10.18
CA GLU A 163 13.45 20.52 -9.97
C GLU A 163 12.88 20.74 -8.55
N LEU A 164 12.17 19.75 -8.02
CA LEU A 164 11.66 19.78 -6.64
C LEU A 164 12.81 19.73 -5.63
N MET A 165 13.81 18.89 -5.88
CA MET A 165 15.00 18.76 -5.02
C MET A 165 15.84 20.02 -4.99
N GLU A 166 16.00 20.71 -6.12
CA GLU A 166 16.71 22.00 -6.22
C GLU A 166 15.99 23.12 -5.46
N LYS A 167 14.66 23.09 -5.43
CA LYS A 167 13.84 24.09 -4.72
C LYS A 167 13.70 23.83 -3.21
N CYS A 168 13.95 22.60 -2.74
CA CYS A 168 13.86 22.23 -1.33
C CYS A 168 15.11 21.44 -0.90
N GLN A 169 16.12 22.15 -0.39
CA GLN A 169 17.37 21.54 0.04
C GLN A 169 17.14 20.48 1.12
N THR A 170 16.23 20.71 2.06
CA THR A 170 15.88 19.74 3.11
C THR A 170 15.35 18.42 2.55
N LEU A 171 14.53 18.48 1.47
CA LEU A 171 14.04 17.28 0.79
C LEU A 171 15.15 16.56 0.03
N HIS A 172 16.02 17.31 -0.63
CA HIS A 172 17.20 16.76 -1.28
C HIS A 172 18.10 16.05 -0.26
N ASP A 173 18.39 16.68 0.86
CA ASP A 173 19.21 16.12 1.93
C ASP A 173 18.60 14.83 2.50
N TYR A 174 17.28 14.81 2.71
CA TYR A 174 16.57 13.61 3.11
C TYR A 174 16.76 12.47 2.09
N SER A 175 16.56 12.75 0.80
CA SER A 175 16.74 11.79 -0.29
C SER A 175 18.18 11.24 -0.34
N CYS A 176 19.19 12.12 -0.23
CA CYS A 176 20.60 11.75 -0.19
C CYS A 176 20.92 10.86 1.01
N PHE A 177 20.40 11.17 2.19
CA PHE A 177 20.62 10.37 3.39
C PHE A 177 20.05 8.97 3.24
N VAL A 178 18.79 8.83 2.79
CA VAL A 178 18.15 7.53 2.55
C VAL A 178 18.93 6.72 1.51
N GLU A 179 19.40 7.34 0.42
CA GLU A 179 20.21 6.66 -0.60
C GLU A 179 21.57 6.21 -0.06
N ASN A 180 22.23 7.00 0.80
CA ASN A 180 23.48 6.60 1.45
C ASN A 180 23.29 5.32 2.30
N VAL A 181 22.20 5.21 3.06
CA VAL A 181 21.88 3.98 3.81
C VAL A 181 21.70 2.80 2.84
N ARG A 182 20.94 2.99 1.77
CA ARG A 182 20.68 1.93 0.78
C ARG A 182 21.94 1.47 0.06
N GLN A 183 22.84 2.39 -0.25
CA GLN A 183 24.14 2.05 -0.87
C GLN A 183 24.98 1.18 0.07
N GLY A 184 25.02 1.49 1.37
CA GLY A 184 25.69 0.66 2.37
C GLY A 184 25.17 -0.77 2.40
N VAL A 185 23.85 -0.93 2.42
CA VAL A 185 23.18 -2.24 2.40
C VAL A 185 23.47 -2.99 1.10
N ARG A 186 23.38 -2.33 -0.07
CA ARG A 186 23.73 -2.94 -1.38
C ARG A 186 25.20 -3.36 -1.47
N ALA A 187 26.08 -2.68 -0.74
CA ALA A 187 27.50 -3.05 -0.63
C ALA A 187 27.78 -4.22 0.33
N GLY A 188 26.73 -4.86 0.87
CA GLY A 188 26.82 -6.03 1.74
C GLY A 188 27.08 -5.72 3.21
N LYS A 189 26.95 -4.47 3.65
CA LYS A 189 27.05 -4.09 5.07
C LYS A 189 25.78 -4.49 5.81
N THR A 190 25.92 -4.72 7.11
CA THR A 190 24.74 -4.83 7.98
C THR A 190 23.96 -3.50 7.97
N LEU A 191 22.67 -3.55 8.27
CA LEU A 191 21.86 -2.35 8.33
C LEU A 191 22.41 -1.32 9.34
N GLU A 192 22.87 -1.80 10.50
CA GLU A 192 23.47 -0.95 11.53
C GLU A 192 24.71 -0.23 11.04
N GLU A 193 25.64 -0.95 10.39
CA GLU A 193 26.84 -0.38 9.79
C GLU A 193 26.52 0.63 8.70
N ALA A 194 25.54 0.32 7.82
CA ALA A 194 25.11 1.20 6.75
C ALA A 194 24.51 2.51 7.29
N VAL A 195 23.69 2.44 8.34
CA VAL A 195 23.10 3.63 8.99
C VAL A 195 24.17 4.47 9.68
N ASP A 196 25.08 3.85 10.45
CA ASP A 196 26.14 4.58 11.16
C ASP A 196 27.10 5.27 10.19
N GLU A 197 27.42 4.63 9.06
CA GLU A 197 28.22 5.22 7.99
C GLU A 197 27.50 6.36 7.27
N ALA A 198 26.19 6.16 6.93
CA ALA A 198 25.38 7.20 6.30
C ALA A 198 25.30 8.45 7.20
N ILE A 199 25.09 8.28 8.50
CA ILE A 199 25.11 9.40 9.47
C ILE A 199 26.47 10.09 9.45
N SER A 200 27.56 9.32 9.51
CA SER A 200 28.93 9.87 9.57
C SER A 200 29.30 10.62 8.28
N LYS A 201 28.91 10.08 7.12
CA LYS A 201 29.10 10.70 5.81
C LYS A 201 28.27 11.99 5.69
N SER A 202 27.00 11.94 6.04
CA SER A 202 26.08 13.07 5.98
C SER A 202 26.53 14.23 6.88
N LEU A 203 27.04 13.95 8.06
CA LEU A 203 27.64 14.97 8.95
C LEU A 203 28.86 15.65 8.32
N LYS A 204 29.69 14.91 7.57
CA LYS A 204 30.88 15.47 6.89
C LYS A 204 30.48 16.32 5.69
N GLU A 205 29.49 15.89 4.93
CA GLU A 205 29.00 16.56 3.71
C GLU A 205 28.00 17.69 3.99
N GLY A 206 27.57 17.83 5.25
CA GLY A 206 26.60 18.88 5.64
C GLY A 206 25.14 18.52 5.45
N VAL A 207 24.86 17.28 4.99
CA VAL A 207 23.49 16.76 4.72
C VAL A 207 22.76 16.55 6.05
N LEU A 208 21.60 17.17 6.25
CA LEU A 208 20.81 17.15 7.48
C LEU A 208 21.63 17.41 8.76
N LYS A 209 22.70 18.22 8.63
CA LYS A 209 23.75 18.35 9.65
C LYS A 209 23.24 18.70 11.04
N ASP A 210 22.36 19.68 11.14
CA ASP A 210 21.88 20.17 12.44
C ASP A 210 20.91 19.17 13.08
N LEU A 211 20.07 18.53 12.28
CA LEU A 211 19.21 17.44 12.72
C LEU A 211 20.03 16.26 13.27
N LEU A 212 21.01 15.80 12.49
CA LEU A 212 21.84 14.65 12.85
C LEU A 212 22.74 14.95 14.08
N LYS A 213 23.17 16.18 14.28
CA LYS A 213 23.92 16.56 15.50
C LYS A 213 23.05 16.50 16.75
N LYS A 214 21.81 16.98 16.66
CA LYS A 214 20.89 17.05 17.80
C LYS A 214 20.28 15.69 18.12
N ASN A 215 19.90 14.93 17.09
CA ASN A 215 19.01 13.77 17.22
C ASN A 215 19.66 12.46 16.69
N ARG A 216 20.99 12.34 16.73
CA ARG A 216 21.71 11.19 16.14
C ARG A 216 21.17 9.83 16.56
N ALA A 217 20.96 9.61 17.85
CA ALA A 217 20.47 8.34 18.37
C ALA A 217 19.02 8.06 17.96
N GLU A 218 18.19 9.10 17.92
CA GLU A 218 16.81 9.01 17.51
C GLU A 218 16.70 8.68 16.02
N VAL A 219 17.40 9.41 15.16
CA VAL A 219 17.47 9.14 13.71
C VAL A 219 17.96 7.72 13.45
N ARG A 220 19.03 7.27 14.13
CA ARG A 220 19.54 5.91 14.02
C ARG A 220 18.44 4.88 14.33
N ASN A 221 17.77 5.04 15.44
CA ASN A 221 16.72 4.11 15.87
C ASN A 221 15.49 4.13 14.90
N MET A 222 15.09 5.29 14.42
CA MET A 222 14.00 5.43 13.45
C MET A 222 14.34 4.66 12.16
N VAL A 223 15.51 4.93 11.58
CA VAL A 223 15.92 4.32 10.31
C VAL A 223 16.05 2.80 10.44
N LEU A 224 16.65 2.29 11.52
CA LEU A 224 16.73 0.85 11.78
C LEU A 224 15.33 0.22 11.86
N THR A 225 14.40 0.92 12.44
CA THR A 225 13.05 0.45 12.63
C THR A 225 12.24 0.45 11.32
N GLU A 226 12.30 1.53 10.54
CA GLU A 226 11.63 1.66 9.23
C GLU A 226 12.13 0.59 8.25
N TYR A 227 13.45 0.37 8.20
CA TYR A 227 14.06 -0.63 7.31
C TYR A 227 13.71 -2.07 7.70
N ASN A 228 13.70 -2.40 8.99
CA ASN A 228 13.29 -3.72 9.46
C ASN A 228 11.82 -4.02 9.14
N GLU A 229 10.96 -3.02 9.20
CA GLU A 229 9.55 -3.15 8.84
C GLU A 229 9.37 -3.35 7.33
N GLU A 230 10.10 -2.60 6.51
CA GLU A 230 10.08 -2.76 5.05
C GLU A 230 10.58 -4.16 4.65
N LEU A 231 11.67 -4.65 5.26
CA LEU A 231 12.18 -5.99 5.04
C LEU A 231 11.20 -7.07 5.50
N HIS A 232 10.57 -6.90 6.67
CA HIS A 232 9.56 -7.82 7.17
C HIS A 232 8.35 -7.89 6.24
N LEU A 233 7.82 -6.76 5.78
CA LEU A 233 6.71 -6.70 4.84
C LEU A 233 7.07 -7.33 3.48
N LYS A 234 8.31 -7.16 3.03
CA LYS A 234 8.81 -7.83 1.83
C LYS A 234 8.83 -9.34 2.01
N ASN A 235 9.38 -9.84 3.10
CA ASN A 235 9.46 -11.28 3.39
C ASN A 235 8.05 -11.90 3.53
N VAL A 236 7.12 -11.24 4.23
CA VAL A 236 5.72 -11.70 4.36
C VAL A 236 5.05 -11.79 2.97
N ARG A 237 5.31 -10.82 2.10
CA ARG A 237 4.77 -10.84 0.73
C ARG A 237 5.37 -11.94 -0.12
N GLU A 238 6.68 -12.16 -0.04
CA GLU A 238 7.38 -13.25 -0.75
C GLU A 238 6.87 -14.61 -0.29
N CYS A 239 6.78 -14.86 1.02
CA CYS A 239 6.20 -16.09 1.57
C CYS A 239 4.73 -16.29 1.14
N GLY A 240 3.91 -15.24 1.21
CA GLY A 240 2.51 -15.32 0.77
C GLY A 240 2.37 -15.59 -0.73
N TYR A 241 3.30 -15.11 -1.56
CA TYR A 241 3.33 -15.40 -3.00
C TYR A 241 3.73 -16.86 -3.26
N GLU A 242 4.76 -17.37 -2.58
CA GLU A 242 5.20 -18.77 -2.68
C GLU A 242 4.10 -19.72 -2.23
N GLU A 243 3.50 -19.50 -1.06
CA GLU A 243 2.37 -20.29 -0.56
C GLU A 243 1.17 -20.25 -1.52
N GLY A 244 0.85 -19.10 -2.08
CA GLY A 244 -0.23 -18.94 -3.04
C GLY A 244 0.05 -19.63 -4.37
N TYR A 245 1.30 -19.63 -4.83
CA TYR A 245 1.73 -20.33 -6.03
C TYR A 245 1.66 -21.84 -5.85
N ASP A 246 2.21 -22.38 -4.76
CA ASP A 246 2.22 -23.82 -4.46
C ASP A 246 0.78 -24.35 -4.28
N ASN A 247 -0.05 -23.66 -3.52
CA ASN A 247 -1.46 -24.02 -3.35
C ASN A 247 -2.25 -23.96 -4.67
N GLY A 248 -1.97 -22.96 -5.51
CA GLY A 248 -2.59 -22.81 -6.82
C GLY A 248 -2.15 -23.91 -7.79
N TYR A 249 -0.86 -24.27 -7.77
CA TYR A 249 -0.30 -25.33 -8.61
C TYR A 249 -0.86 -26.70 -8.24
N ASP A 250 -0.86 -27.05 -6.95
CA ASP A 250 -1.40 -28.33 -6.45
C ASP A 250 -2.91 -28.43 -6.70
N SER A 251 -3.65 -27.36 -6.46
CA SER A 251 -5.08 -27.29 -6.77
C SER A 251 -5.36 -27.46 -8.27
N GLY A 252 -4.55 -26.84 -9.12
CA GLY A 252 -4.65 -26.95 -10.58
C GLY A 252 -4.35 -28.37 -11.08
N LEU A 253 -3.33 -29.03 -10.51
CA LEU A 253 -3.01 -30.43 -10.81
C LEU A 253 -4.16 -31.39 -10.45
N ASP A 254 -4.70 -31.22 -9.24
CA ASP A 254 -5.81 -32.05 -8.75
C ASP A 254 -7.08 -31.85 -9.58
N GLN A 255 -7.41 -30.63 -9.95
CA GLN A 255 -8.53 -30.34 -10.84
C GLN A 255 -8.31 -30.93 -12.23
N GLY A 256 -7.09 -30.77 -12.77
CA GLY A 256 -6.74 -31.37 -14.08
C GLY A 256 -6.84 -32.88 -14.09
N ARG A 257 -6.41 -33.56 -13.03
CA ARG A 257 -6.55 -35.02 -12.87
C ARG A 257 -8.02 -35.44 -12.82
N LYS A 258 -8.83 -34.82 -11.99
CA LYS A 258 -10.27 -35.10 -11.87
C LYS A 258 -11.02 -34.86 -13.19
N GLN A 259 -10.68 -33.74 -13.88
CA GLN A 259 -11.26 -33.44 -15.18
C GLN A 259 -10.96 -34.56 -16.21
N LYS A 260 -9.69 -34.97 -16.28
CA LYS A 260 -9.26 -36.05 -17.18
C LYS A 260 -9.95 -37.40 -16.87
N GLU A 261 -10.14 -37.68 -15.58
CA GLU A 261 -10.84 -38.89 -15.12
C GLU A 261 -12.32 -38.87 -15.54
N VAL A 262 -13.02 -37.74 -15.33
CA VAL A 262 -14.40 -37.55 -15.80
C VAL A 262 -14.50 -37.73 -17.32
N ASP A 263 -13.61 -37.13 -18.10
CA ASP A 263 -13.57 -37.23 -19.56
C ASP A 263 -13.36 -38.70 -20.05
N LEU A 264 -12.50 -39.44 -19.35
CA LEU A 264 -12.26 -40.85 -19.65
C LEU A 264 -13.50 -41.72 -19.36
N ILE A 265 -14.17 -41.49 -18.24
CA ILE A 265 -15.39 -42.20 -17.85
C ILE A 265 -16.51 -41.89 -18.83
N ILE A 266 -16.72 -40.61 -19.22
CA ILE A 266 -17.70 -40.26 -20.26
C ILE A 266 -17.46 -41.03 -21.56
N LYS A 267 -16.21 -41.09 -22.03
CA LYS A 267 -15.87 -41.84 -23.28
C LYS A 267 -16.17 -43.33 -23.18
N LYS A 268 -15.98 -43.94 -22.02
CA LYS A 268 -16.21 -45.36 -21.77
C LYS A 268 -17.70 -45.67 -21.59
N VAL A 269 -18.44 -44.81 -20.85
CA VAL A 269 -19.90 -44.91 -20.69
C VAL A 269 -20.61 -44.80 -22.06
N ARG A 270 -20.17 -43.87 -22.93
CA ARG A 270 -20.67 -43.76 -24.32
C ARG A 270 -20.45 -45.03 -25.16
N LYS A 271 -19.44 -45.83 -24.82
CA LYS A 271 -19.19 -47.14 -25.44
C LYS A 271 -19.97 -48.29 -24.81
N GLY A 272 -20.86 -48.01 -23.85
CA GLY A 272 -21.68 -48.99 -23.16
C GLY A 272 -20.95 -49.85 -22.13
N GLN A 273 -19.78 -49.44 -21.66
CA GLN A 273 -19.03 -50.17 -20.63
C GLN A 273 -19.66 -50.01 -19.25
N SER A 274 -19.69 -51.11 -18.47
CA SER A 274 -20.16 -51.12 -17.10
C SER A 274 -19.13 -50.48 -16.16
N LEU A 275 -19.57 -50.14 -14.93
CA LEU A 275 -18.69 -49.58 -13.88
C LEU A 275 -17.48 -50.51 -13.62
N GLU A 276 -17.70 -51.82 -13.54
CA GLU A 276 -16.65 -52.83 -13.31
C GLU A 276 -15.63 -52.86 -14.47
N GLN A 277 -16.13 -52.82 -15.71
CA GLN A 277 -15.27 -52.77 -16.90
C GLN A 277 -14.45 -51.50 -17.00
N ILE A 278 -15.02 -50.39 -16.54
CA ILE A 278 -14.31 -49.10 -16.49
C ILE A 278 -13.26 -49.08 -15.39
N ALA A 279 -13.59 -49.60 -14.22
CA ALA A 279 -12.66 -49.72 -13.09
C ALA A 279 -11.46 -50.61 -13.43
N ASP A 280 -11.69 -51.77 -14.04
CA ASP A 280 -10.63 -52.67 -14.54
C ASP A 280 -9.73 -51.98 -15.57
N ALA A 281 -10.32 -51.28 -16.54
CA ALA A 281 -9.58 -50.58 -17.59
C ALA A 281 -8.82 -49.32 -17.11
N LEU A 282 -9.13 -48.79 -15.95
CA LEU A 282 -8.45 -47.66 -15.31
C LEU A 282 -7.56 -48.08 -14.13
N GLU A 283 -7.44 -49.42 -13.91
CA GLU A 283 -6.64 -50.00 -12.80
C GLU A 283 -7.01 -49.44 -11.43
N THR A 284 -8.32 -49.22 -11.18
CA THR A 284 -8.83 -48.62 -9.93
C THR A 284 -10.02 -49.43 -9.42
N SER A 285 -10.48 -49.09 -8.19
CA SER A 285 -11.64 -49.79 -7.63
C SER A 285 -12.97 -49.20 -8.10
N SER A 286 -14.00 -50.07 -8.29
CA SER A 286 -15.35 -49.62 -8.63
C SER A 286 -15.93 -48.62 -7.61
N ASP A 287 -15.57 -48.72 -6.34
CA ASP A 287 -16.03 -47.84 -5.31
C ASP A 287 -15.50 -46.39 -5.48
N GLN A 288 -14.27 -46.25 -5.94
CA GLN A 288 -13.67 -44.91 -6.21
C GLN A 288 -14.34 -44.21 -7.38
N LEU A 289 -14.76 -44.95 -8.41
CA LEU A 289 -15.40 -44.38 -9.61
C LEU A 289 -16.91 -44.22 -9.49
N LYS A 290 -17.54 -44.84 -8.49
CA LYS A 290 -18.99 -44.98 -8.36
C LYS A 290 -19.75 -43.64 -8.43
N GLU A 291 -19.27 -42.62 -7.74
CA GLU A 291 -19.94 -41.31 -7.74
C GLU A 291 -19.79 -40.60 -9.09
N ILE A 292 -18.59 -40.65 -9.71
CA ILE A 292 -18.34 -40.05 -11.02
C ILE A 292 -19.16 -40.81 -12.09
N TYR A 293 -19.18 -42.15 -12.06
CA TYR A 293 -19.98 -42.98 -12.97
C TYR A 293 -21.46 -42.63 -12.90
N LYS A 294 -22.03 -42.57 -11.69
CA LYS A 294 -23.44 -42.17 -11.48
C LYS A 294 -23.75 -40.79 -12.08
N ALA A 295 -22.90 -39.78 -11.80
CA ALA A 295 -23.09 -38.44 -12.34
C ALA A 295 -23.04 -38.44 -13.90
N VAL A 296 -22.11 -39.18 -14.49
CA VAL A 296 -21.97 -39.31 -15.94
C VAL A 296 -23.17 -40.03 -16.57
N VAL A 297 -23.64 -41.14 -16.00
CA VAL A 297 -24.81 -41.88 -16.50
C VAL A 297 -26.08 -41.04 -16.41
N LYS A 298 -26.25 -40.28 -15.34
CA LYS A 298 -27.39 -39.37 -15.16
C LYS A 298 -27.41 -38.22 -16.16
N ALA A 299 -26.24 -37.79 -16.63
CA ALA A 299 -26.08 -36.73 -17.62
C ALA A 299 -26.28 -37.19 -19.08
N ALA A 300 -26.59 -38.49 -19.33
CA ALA A 300 -26.90 -38.99 -20.64
C ALA A 300 -28.25 -38.42 -21.17
N PRO A 301 -28.44 -38.25 -22.50
CA PRO A 301 -27.49 -38.55 -23.58
C PRO A 301 -26.49 -37.40 -23.89
N GLU A 302 -26.69 -36.21 -23.34
CA GLU A 302 -25.92 -34.98 -23.69
C GLU A 302 -24.51 -35.03 -23.08
N TYR A 303 -24.35 -35.62 -21.88
CA TYR A 303 -23.09 -35.66 -21.12
C TYR A 303 -22.48 -34.28 -20.89
N ASP A 304 -23.29 -33.31 -20.44
CA ASP A 304 -22.90 -31.94 -20.17
C ASP A 304 -21.89 -31.91 -19.02
N LEU A 305 -20.68 -31.48 -19.34
CA LEU A 305 -19.56 -31.42 -18.43
C LEU A 305 -19.78 -30.48 -17.23
N GLU A 306 -20.43 -29.35 -17.43
CA GLU A 306 -20.69 -28.40 -16.35
C GLU A 306 -21.73 -28.91 -15.34
N LYS A 307 -22.74 -29.66 -15.85
CA LYS A 307 -23.72 -30.34 -14.98
C LYS A 307 -23.04 -31.45 -14.17
N ILE A 308 -22.17 -32.25 -14.81
CA ILE A 308 -21.43 -33.33 -14.15
C ILE A 308 -20.50 -32.76 -13.06
N LYS A 309 -19.76 -31.70 -13.38
CA LYS A 309 -18.89 -31.01 -12.40
C LYS A 309 -19.68 -30.45 -11.22
N GLY A 310 -20.85 -29.84 -11.48
CA GLY A 310 -21.72 -29.30 -10.45
C GLY A 310 -22.22 -30.40 -9.49
N GLU A 311 -22.60 -31.56 -9.96
CA GLU A 311 -22.99 -32.70 -9.11
C GLU A 311 -21.83 -33.26 -8.27
N LEU A 312 -20.63 -33.27 -8.83
CA LEU A 312 -19.42 -33.75 -8.15
C LEU A 312 -18.78 -32.68 -7.24
N LYS A 313 -19.37 -31.50 -7.17
CA LYS A 313 -18.83 -30.31 -6.44
C LYS A 313 -17.38 -29.96 -6.83
N ILE A 314 -17.03 -30.23 -8.07
CA ILE A 314 -15.76 -29.81 -8.66
C ILE A 314 -15.94 -28.36 -9.09
N ASN A 315 -15.72 -27.42 -8.19
CA ASN A 315 -15.88 -25.99 -8.46
C ASN A 315 -14.70 -25.46 -9.29
N ASN A 316 -15.01 -24.79 -10.41
CA ASN A 316 -14.12 -23.79 -11.01
C ASN A 316 -14.18 -22.54 -10.11
N ARG A 317 -13.17 -22.33 -9.23
CA ARG A 317 -12.87 -21.04 -8.63
C ARG A 317 -11.55 -20.54 -9.14
#